data_19ceaa209e174cdcff5377dfd1b9c712
#
_entry.id   19ceaa209e174cdcff5377dfd1b9c712
#
_cell.length_a   1.000
_cell.length_b   1.000
_cell.length_c   1.000
_cell.angle_alpha   90.00
_cell.angle_beta   90.00
_cell.angle_gamma   90.00
#
_symmetry.space_group_name_H-M   'P 1'
#
loop_
_entity.id
_entity.type
_entity.pdbx_description
1 polymer ?
#
loop_
_entity_poly.entity_id
_entity_poly.type
_entity_poly.pdbx_seq_one_letter_code
_entity_poly.pdbx_strand_id
1 'polypeptide(L)' 'MLVKMEVYHDGECWCARGIGEDIFTEGKTVDELFANIQEAVAAHFGDGTEPVDILVVSELKLRHAPAATS' A
#
# COMPACT_ATOMS: atom_id res chain seq x y z
N MET A 1 -5.50 4.85 16.37
CA MET A 1 -4.43 5.40 15.54
C MET A 1 -4.64 5.02 14.09
N LEU A 2 -4.46 5.95 13.19
CA LEU A 2 -4.64 5.72 11.77
C LEU A 2 -3.32 5.90 11.03
N VAL A 3 -2.92 4.89 10.29
CA VAL A 3 -1.72 4.92 9.44
C VAL A 3 -2.18 4.88 7.99
N LYS A 4 -1.67 5.78 7.18
CA LYS A 4 -1.99 5.82 5.75
C LYS A 4 -0.83 5.23 4.96
N MET A 5 -1.14 4.29 4.09
CA MET A 5 -0.15 3.65 3.23
C MET A 5 -0.55 3.83 1.78
N GLU A 6 0.36 4.32 0.97
CA GLU A 6 0.15 4.40 -0.47
C GLU A 6 0.65 3.12 -1.13
N VAL A 7 -0.20 2.50 -1.93
CA VAL A 7 0.11 1.25 -2.62
C VAL A 7 0.25 1.52 -4.12
N TYR A 8 1.31 1.01 -4.70
CA TYR A 8 1.56 1.17 -6.13
C TYR A 8 2.34 -0.04 -6.65
N HIS A 9 2.35 -0.21 -7.95
CA HIS A 9 3.12 -1.27 -8.61
C HIS A 9 4.28 -0.62 -9.36
N ASP A 10 5.49 -1.12 -9.13
CA ASP A 10 6.69 -0.50 -9.70
C ASP A 10 7.14 -1.15 -11.02
N GLY A 11 6.36 -2.09 -11.56
CA GLY A 11 6.72 -2.84 -12.74
C GLY A 11 7.17 -4.27 -12.43
N GLU A 12 7.56 -4.53 -11.21
CA GLU A 12 8.00 -5.85 -10.76
C GLU A 12 7.25 -6.32 -9.53
N CYS A 13 7.03 -5.44 -8.59
CA CYS A 13 6.42 -5.78 -7.30
C CYS A 13 5.35 -4.78 -6.94
N TRP A 14 4.46 -5.22 -6.06
CA TRP A 14 3.57 -4.31 -5.37
C TRP A 14 4.31 -3.69 -4.22
N CYS A 15 4.19 -2.38 -4.08
CA CYS A 15 4.92 -1.62 -3.08
C CYS A 15 3.94 -0.83 -2.22
N ALA A 16 4.34 -0.59 -0.99
CA ALA A 16 3.58 0.25 -0.08
C ALA A 16 4.53 1.15 0.69
N ARG A 17 4.18 2.42 0.76
CA ARG A 17 4.95 3.37 1.54
C ARG A 17 4.04 4.18 2.45
N GLY A 18 4.54 4.51 3.63
CA GLY A 18 3.80 5.33 4.58
C GLY A 18 3.66 6.75 4.08
N ILE A 19 2.48 7.34 4.31
CA ILE A 19 2.25 8.75 4.07
C ILE A 19 2.42 9.44 5.40
N GLY A 20 3.52 10.19 5.53
CA GLY A 20 3.86 10.83 6.79
C GLY A 20 4.58 9.92 7.78
N GLU A 21 4.86 8.69 7.40
CA GLU A 21 5.56 7.72 8.23
C GLU A 21 6.67 7.07 7.40
N ASP A 22 7.78 6.76 8.05
CA ASP A 22 8.93 6.17 7.37
C ASP A 22 8.78 4.64 7.37
N ILE A 23 7.82 4.16 6.59
CA ILE A 23 7.51 2.74 6.45
C ILE A 23 7.51 2.40 4.98
N PHE A 24 8.20 1.31 4.63
CA PHE A 24 8.17 0.79 3.28
C PHE A 24 8.15 -0.72 3.31
N THR A 25 7.33 -1.30 2.45
CA THR A 25 7.31 -2.76 2.27
C THR A 25 6.89 -3.08 0.84
N GLU A 26 7.08 -4.33 0.45
CA GLU A 26 6.70 -4.78 -0.89
C GLU A 26 6.26 -6.23 -0.85
N GLY A 27 5.63 -6.67 -1.93
CA GLY A 27 5.22 -8.04 -2.09
C GLY A 27 5.00 -8.35 -3.55
N LYS A 28 5.05 -9.63 -3.90
CA LYS A 28 4.87 -10.04 -5.30
C LYS A 28 3.41 -10.04 -5.70
N THR A 29 2.52 -10.18 -4.75
CA THR A 29 1.08 -10.14 -4.97
C THR A 29 0.47 -9.13 -4.00
N VAL A 30 -0.76 -8.72 -4.27
CA VAL A 30 -1.48 -7.81 -3.39
C VAL A 30 -1.70 -8.45 -2.03
N ASP A 31 -2.04 -9.73 -1.99
CA ASP A 31 -2.25 -10.43 -0.72
C ASP A 31 -0.98 -10.47 0.11
N GLU A 32 0.15 -10.75 -0.53
CA GLU A 32 1.45 -10.75 0.15
C GLU A 32 1.78 -9.34 0.65
N LEU A 33 1.53 -8.33 -0.19
CA LEU A 33 1.76 -6.96 0.20
C LEU A 33 0.95 -6.59 1.44
N PHE A 34 -0.34 -6.95 1.47
CA PHE A 34 -1.19 -6.60 2.60
C PHE A 34 -0.72 -7.26 3.89
N ALA A 35 -0.28 -8.51 3.81
CA ALA A 35 0.29 -9.18 4.97
C ALA A 35 1.56 -8.46 5.44
N ASN A 36 2.40 -8.07 4.50
CA ASN A 36 3.65 -7.38 4.81
C ASN A 36 3.41 -5.97 5.36
N ILE A 37 2.36 -5.29 4.90
CA ILE A 37 1.98 -3.99 5.47
C ILE A 37 1.64 -4.15 6.95
N GLN A 38 0.85 -5.16 7.28
CA GLN A 38 0.47 -5.37 8.68
C GLN A 38 1.69 -5.63 9.55
N GLU A 39 2.63 -6.44 9.08
CA GLU A 39 3.86 -6.70 9.80
C GLU A 39 4.71 -5.44 9.96
N ALA A 40 4.86 -4.68 8.88
CA ALA A 40 5.67 -3.47 8.90
C ALA A 40 5.10 -2.42 9.85
N VAL A 41 3.79 -2.24 9.84
CA VAL A 41 3.11 -1.30 10.73
C VAL A 41 3.27 -1.75 12.17
N ALA A 42 3.08 -3.03 12.44
CA ALA A 42 3.24 -3.56 13.79
C ALA A 42 4.67 -3.37 14.29
N ALA A 43 5.65 -3.62 13.44
CA ALA A 43 7.05 -3.43 13.81
C ALA A 43 7.39 -1.96 14.08
N HIS A 44 6.82 -1.06 13.30
CA HIS A 44 7.11 0.37 13.41
C HIS A 44 6.48 0.98 14.65
N PHE A 45 5.26 0.60 15.00
CA PHE A 45 4.55 1.15 16.14
C PHE A 45 4.61 0.30 17.39
N GLY A 46 5.17 -0.83 17.32
CA GLY A 46 5.84 -1.66 18.31
C GLY A 46 5.12 -2.28 19.47
N ASP A 47 4.29 -1.64 20.19
CA ASP A 47 3.91 -2.22 21.48
C ASP A 47 2.59 -2.99 21.47
N GLY A 48 1.81 -2.85 20.44
CA GLY A 48 0.58 -3.62 20.31
C GLY A 48 -0.51 -3.29 21.33
N THR A 49 -0.36 -2.22 22.08
CA THR A 49 -1.36 -1.88 23.10
C THR A 49 -2.49 -1.04 22.53
N GLU A 50 -2.29 -0.40 21.41
CA GLU A 50 -3.30 0.39 20.74
C GLU A 50 -3.65 -0.23 19.42
N PRO A 51 -4.94 -0.30 19.08
CA PRO A 51 -5.30 -0.74 17.73
C PRO A 51 -4.84 0.28 16.71
N VAL A 52 -4.34 -0.22 15.58
CA VAL A 52 -3.88 0.61 14.48
C VAL A 52 -4.74 0.29 13.26
N ASP A 53 -5.41 1.30 12.76
CA ASP A 53 -6.14 1.17 11.52
C ASP A 53 -5.22 1.57 10.38
N ILE A 54 -5.25 0.80 9.32
CA ILE A 54 -4.41 1.06 8.16
C ILE A 54 -5.31 1.43 6.99
N LEU A 55 -5.18 2.66 6.54
CA LEU A 55 -5.90 3.12 5.37
C LEU A 55 -4.99 2.95 4.15
N VAL A 56 -5.41 2.13 3.23
CA VAL A 56 -4.65 1.90 2.00
C VAL A 56 -5.18 2.82 0.92
N VAL A 57 -4.28 3.59 0.33
CA VAL A 57 -4.60 4.51 -0.76
C VAL A 57 -3.87 4.01 -2.00
N SER A 58 -4.59 3.86 -3.09
CA SER A 58 -4.00 3.41 -4.34
C SER A 58 -4.30 4.42 -5.42
N GLU A 59 -3.26 4.80 -6.14
CA GLU A 59 -3.41 5.67 -7.29
C GLU A 59 -3.54 4.79 -8.52
N LEU A 60 -4.71 4.83 -9.15
CA LEU A 60 -4.99 4.01 -10.31
C LEU A 60 -5.14 4.92 -11.52
N LYS A 61 -4.25 4.74 -12.47
CA LYS A 61 -4.30 5.52 -13.70
C LYS A 61 -5.02 4.71 -14.76
N LEU A 62 -6.14 5.22 -15.21
CA LEU A 62 -6.89 4.60 -16.29
C LEU A 62 -6.74 5.46 -17.54
N ARG A 63 -6.49 4.80 -18.64
CA ARG A 63 -6.47 5.49 -19.93
C ARG A 63 -7.77 5.21 -20.64
N HIS A 64 -8.46 6.29 -20.99
CA HIS A 64 -9.58 6.20 -21.87
C HIS A 64 -9.08 6.53 -23.28
N ALA A 65 -9.09 5.54 -24.15
CA ALA A 65 -8.75 5.76 -25.54
C ALA A 65 -10.05 5.79 -26.32
N PRO A 66 -10.24 6.76 -27.23
CA PRO A 66 -11.42 6.76 -28.06
C PRO A 66 -11.44 5.51 -28.94
N ALA A 67 -12.63 5.01 -29.17
CA ALA A 67 -12.78 3.86 -30.04
C ALA A 67 -12.19 4.19 -31.39
N ALA A 68 -11.50 3.27 -31.94
CA ALA A 68 -10.96 3.48 -33.25
C ALA A 68 -12.05 3.46 -34.23
N THR A 69 -12.97 3.69 -34.31
CA THR A 69 -13.86 3.68 -35.05
C THR A 69 -14.08 3.90 -35.65
N SER A 70 -14.31 3.84 -35.91
CA SER A 70 -14.80 3.94 -36.30
C SER A 70 -15.44 4.01 -36.77
#